data_50a62d146f707688fa9da362ecd66704
#
_entry.id   50a62d146f707688fa9da362ecd66704
#
_cell.length_a   1.000
_cell.length_b   1.000
_cell.length_c   1.000
_cell.angle_alpha   90.00
_cell.angle_beta   90.00
_cell.angle_gamma   90.00
#
_symmetry.space_group_name_H-M   'P 1'
#
loop_
_entity.id
_entity.type
_entity.pdbx_description
1 polymer ?
#
loop_
_entity_poly.entity_id
_entity_poly.type
_entity_poly.pdbx_seq_one_letter_code
_entity_poly.pdbx_strand_id
1 'polypeptide(L)'
;MTEQIKQRQPLIELKDVTKTYHDGKRKDVFAVSNFNLTLYEGETLGLVGESGCGKSTIGNMLVHLFTPDEGSILFRGQDIASMNERQFHPLRKEIQMVFQDPYSSLNPRKKIGWLLEEPLKIHRKNMKKEERKAKVEEILKEVGLDAEYA
;
A
#
# COMPACT_ATOMS: atom_id res chain seq x y z
N MET A 1 -4.26 -3.23 31.75
CA MET A 1 -3.86 -3.28 30.32
C MET A 1 -4.95 -3.84 29.40
N THR A 2 -5.96 -4.51 29.90
CA THR A 2 -6.96 -5.25 29.11
C THR A 2 -8.21 -4.45 28.74
N GLU A 3 -8.50 -3.33 29.39
CA GLU A 3 -9.74 -2.55 29.15
C GLU A 3 -9.62 -1.47 28.05
N GLN A 4 -8.42 -0.98 27.75
CA GLN A 4 -8.21 0.02 26.70
C GLN A 4 -8.22 -0.57 25.28
N ILE A 5 -8.08 -1.87 25.11
CA ILE A 5 -8.08 -2.55 23.81
C ILE A 5 -9.49 -2.71 23.24
N LYS A 6 -10.52 -2.71 24.10
CA LYS A 6 -11.92 -2.95 23.68
C LYS A 6 -12.60 -1.79 22.93
N GLN A 7 -11.98 -0.61 22.82
CA GLN A 7 -12.58 0.56 22.13
C GLN A 7 -11.85 1.00 20.86
N ARG A 8 -10.75 0.33 20.46
CA ARG A 8 -10.06 0.69 19.21
C ARG A 8 -10.81 0.09 18.04
N GLN A 9 -11.22 0.92 17.09
CA GLN A 9 -11.75 0.42 15.82
C GLN A 9 -10.58 -0.14 14.99
N PRO A 10 -10.75 -1.31 14.36
CA PRO A 10 -9.76 -1.85 13.46
C PRO A 10 -9.50 -0.90 12.28
N LEU A 11 -8.23 -0.69 11.94
CA LEU A 11 -7.82 0.04 10.75
C LEU A 11 -7.88 -0.86 9.54
N ILE A 12 -7.31 -2.06 9.67
CA ILE A 12 -7.30 -3.11 8.63
C ILE A 12 -7.74 -4.43 9.26
N GLU A 13 -8.62 -5.14 8.56
CA GLU A 13 -9.00 -6.51 8.91
C GLU A 13 -8.92 -7.39 7.66
N LEU A 14 -8.23 -8.51 7.76
CA LEU A 14 -8.27 -9.60 6.79
C LEU A 14 -9.08 -10.72 7.40
N LYS A 15 -10.09 -11.21 6.69
CA LYS A 15 -11.01 -12.27 7.15
C LYS A 15 -11.02 -13.41 6.13
N ASP A 16 -10.49 -14.55 6.55
CA ASP A 16 -10.45 -15.80 5.79
C ASP A 16 -9.86 -15.64 4.37
N VAL A 17 -8.84 -14.76 4.26
CA VAL A 17 -8.25 -14.39 2.99
C VAL A 17 -7.47 -15.56 2.40
N THR A 18 -7.83 -15.94 1.18
CA THR A 18 -7.16 -16.98 0.40
C THR A 18 -6.73 -16.42 -0.95
N LYS A 19 -5.51 -16.76 -1.38
CA LYS A 19 -4.96 -16.45 -2.70
C LYS A 19 -4.22 -17.62 -3.29
N THR A 20 -4.64 -18.07 -4.47
CA THR A 20 -4.06 -19.16 -5.23
C THR A 20 -3.51 -18.64 -6.55
N TYR A 21 -2.32 -19.07 -6.93
CA TYR A 21 -1.76 -18.83 -8.26
C TYR A 21 -1.87 -20.08 -9.11
N HIS A 22 -2.51 -19.95 -10.28
CA HIS A 22 -2.69 -21.02 -11.25
C HIS A 22 -1.57 -20.96 -12.31
N ASP A 23 -0.67 -21.94 -12.29
CA ASP A 23 0.39 -22.04 -13.31
C ASP A 23 -0.04 -23.05 -14.40
N GLY A 24 -1.01 -22.74 -15.20
CA GLY A 24 -1.61 -23.46 -16.36
C GLY A 24 -1.11 -24.88 -16.76
N LYS A 25 0.00 -25.34 -16.21
CA LYS A 25 0.66 -26.63 -16.45
C LYS A 25 1.10 -27.38 -15.19
N ARG A 26 1.00 -26.79 -14.01
CA ARG A 26 1.42 -27.36 -12.71
C ARG A 26 0.30 -27.25 -11.69
N LYS A 27 0.49 -27.88 -10.54
CA LYS A 27 -0.44 -27.79 -9.40
C LYS A 27 -0.60 -26.34 -8.96
N ASP A 28 -1.83 -25.97 -8.61
CA ASP A 28 -2.16 -24.71 -7.99
C ASP A 28 -1.29 -24.46 -6.76
N VAL A 29 -0.75 -23.24 -6.65
CA VAL A 29 0.07 -22.83 -5.52
C VAL A 29 -0.77 -21.93 -4.61
N PHE A 30 -1.12 -22.44 -3.44
CA PHE A 30 -1.75 -21.65 -2.38
C PHE A 30 -0.72 -20.70 -1.77
N ALA A 31 -0.74 -19.46 -2.20
CA ALA A 31 0.18 -18.44 -1.66
C ALA A 31 -0.27 -17.92 -0.28
N VAL A 32 -1.56 -17.85 -0.05
CA VAL A 32 -2.19 -17.47 1.22
C VAL A 32 -3.43 -18.36 1.38
N SER A 33 -3.64 -18.93 2.57
CA SER A 33 -4.79 -19.78 2.85
C SER A 33 -5.40 -19.43 4.19
N ASN A 34 -6.68 -19.07 4.17
CA ASN A 34 -7.50 -18.77 5.36
C ASN A 34 -6.83 -17.79 6.34
N PHE A 35 -6.18 -16.75 5.81
CA PHE A 35 -5.39 -15.83 6.61
C PHE A 35 -6.26 -14.78 7.27
N ASN A 36 -6.09 -14.63 8.57
CA ASN A 36 -6.81 -13.67 9.39
C ASN A 36 -5.82 -12.73 10.09
N LEU A 37 -6.11 -11.42 10.06
CA LEU A 37 -5.30 -10.39 10.67
C LEU A 37 -6.17 -9.20 11.05
N THR A 38 -5.88 -8.60 12.19
CA THR A 38 -6.45 -7.30 12.57
C THR A 38 -5.33 -6.36 12.97
N LEU A 39 -5.30 -5.17 12.36
CA LEU A 39 -4.37 -4.08 12.65
C LEU A 39 -5.18 -2.86 13.11
N TYR A 40 -4.75 -2.24 14.20
CA TYR A 40 -5.38 -1.06 14.78
C TYR A 40 -4.61 0.22 14.42
N GLU A 41 -5.28 1.36 14.48
CA GLU A 41 -4.65 2.65 14.21
C GLU A 41 -3.50 2.94 15.19
N GLY A 42 -2.35 3.40 14.65
CA GLY A 42 -1.14 3.65 15.43
C GLY A 42 -0.35 2.39 15.83
N GLU A 43 -0.75 1.20 15.35
CA GLU A 43 -0.05 -0.05 15.61
C GLU A 43 0.99 -0.33 14.53
N THR A 44 2.11 -0.93 14.93
CA THR A 44 3.10 -1.50 14.02
C THR A 44 3.08 -3.01 14.16
N LEU A 45 2.81 -3.72 13.06
CA LEU A 45 2.75 -5.16 13.02
C LEU A 45 3.90 -5.74 12.17
N GLY A 46 4.65 -6.69 12.74
CA GLY A 46 5.67 -7.45 12.01
C GLY A 46 5.11 -8.75 11.44
N LEU A 47 5.15 -8.91 10.11
CA LEU A 47 4.81 -10.15 9.45
C LEU A 47 6.09 -10.94 9.12
N VAL A 48 6.33 -12.03 9.85
CA VAL A 48 7.53 -12.86 9.73
C VAL A 48 7.20 -14.24 9.15
N GLY A 49 8.16 -14.86 8.48
CA GLY A 49 8.03 -16.19 7.90
C GLY A 49 9.10 -16.44 6.84
N GLU A 50 9.21 -17.67 6.38
CA GLU A 50 10.17 -18.10 5.36
C GLU A 50 9.94 -17.44 3.99
N SER A 51 10.93 -17.52 3.11
CA SER A 51 10.77 -17.06 1.73
C SER A 51 9.66 -17.86 1.04
N GLY A 52 8.77 -17.17 0.32
CA GLY A 52 7.65 -17.81 -0.39
C GLY A 52 6.39 -18.09 0.45
N CYS A 53 6.38 -17.80 1.77
CA CYS A 53 5.21 -18.07 2.62
C CYS A 53 4.04 -17.06 2.47
N GLY A 54 4.02 -16.24 1.42
CA GLY A 54 2.87 -15.38 1.11
C GLY A 54 2.93 -13.93 1.66
N LYS A 55 3.98 -13.52 2.38
CA LYS A 55 4.09 -12.14 2.93
C LYS A 55 3.90 -11.05 1.88
N SER A 56 4.62 -11.16 0.76
CA SER A 56 4.52 -10.20 -0.34
C SER A 56 3.15 -10.24 -1.01
N THR A 57 2.52 -11.42 -1.08
CA THR A 57 1.16 -11.57 -1.60
C THR A 57 0.15 -10.81 -0.73
N ILE A 58 0.26 -10.92 0.59
CA ILE A 58 -0.58 -10.16 1.53
C ILE A 58 -0.35 -8.66 1.35
N GLY A 59 0.90 -8.19 1.32
CA GLY A 59 1.21 -6.79 1.09
C GLY A 59 0.63 -6.25 -0.22
N ASN A 60 0.76 -7.01 -1.31
CA ASN A 60 0.21 -6.64 -2.61
C ASN A 60 -1.33 -6.60 -2.63
N MET A 61 -2.00 -7.49 -1.88
CA MET A 61 -3.45 -7.44 -1.73
C MET A 61 -3.89 -6.21 -0.93
N LEU A 62 -3.16 -5.82 0.12
CA LEU A 62 -3.46 -4.62 0.93
C LEU A 62 -3.40 -3.34 0.10
N VAL A 63 -2.46 -3.22 -0.85
CA VAL A 63 -2.37 -2.06 -1.74
C VAL A 63 -3.17 -2.22 -3.04
N HIS A 64 -4.02 -3.26 -3.10
CA HIS A 64 -4.92 -3.53 -4.23
C HIS A 64 -4.20 -3.73 -5.58
N LEU A 65 -3.02 -4.36 -5.57
CA LEU A 65 -2.36 -4.86 -6.79
C LEU A 65 -2.94 -6.19 -7.24
N PHE A 66 -3.42 -6.99 -6.29
CA PHE A 66 -4.17 -8.23 -6.52
C PHE A 66 -5.41 -8.24 -5.64
N THR A 67 -6.44 -8.95 -6.06
CA THR A 67 -7.59 -9.28 -5.23
C THR A 67 -7.45 -10.68 -4.66
N PRO A 68 -7.92 -10.96 -3.43
CA PRO A 68 -8.03 -12.33 -2.94
C PRO A 68 -9.02 -13.13 -3.80
N ASP A 69 -8.88 -14.44 -3.77
CA ASP A 69 -9.85 -15.35 -4.43
C ASP A 69 -11.03 -15.63 -3.49
N GLU A 70 -10.76 -15.63 -2.16
CA GLU A 70 -11.77 -15.80 -1.12
C GLU A 70 -11.46 -14.88 0.07
N GLY A 71 -12.49 -14.62 0.89
CA GLY A 71 -12.38 -13.77 2.06
C GLY A 71 -12.59 -12.30 1.77
N SER A 72 -12.32 -11.45 2.76
CA SER A 72 -12.49 -10.00 2.66
C SER A 72 -11.31 -9.26 3.27
N ILE A 73 -11.04 -8.06 2.74
CA ILE A 73 -10.04 -7.13 3.26
C ILE A 73 -10.75 -5.82 3.56
N LEU A 74 -10.87 -5.48 4.83
CA LEU A 74 -11.56 -4.28 5.28
C LEU A 74 -10.56 -3.20 5.65
N PHE A 75 -10.74 -2.00 5.14
CA PHE A 75 -10.06 -0.79 5.56
C PHE A 75 -11.06 0.15 6.22
N ARG A 76 -10.89 0.42 7.51
CA ARG A 76 -11.87 1.17 8.33
C ARG A 76 -13.31 0.66 8.17
N GLY A 77 -13.46 -0.67 8.13
CA GLY A 77 -14.75 -1.34 7.97
C GLY A 77 -15.29 -1.41 6.54
N GLN A 78 -14.65 -0.78 5.57
CA GLN A 78 -15.04 -0.82 4.16
C GLN A 78 -14.28 -1.94 3.43
N ASP A 79 -14.98 -2.85 2.78
CA ASP A 79 -14.34 -3.91 2.01
C ASP A 79 -13.66 -3.35 0.77
N ILE A 80 -12.32 -3.42 0.75
CA ILE A 80 -11.49 -2.96 -0.36
C ILE A 80 -11.19 -4.06 -1.37
N ALA A 81 -11.38 -5.34 -1.02
CA ALA A 81 -11.12 -6.46 -1.92
C ALA A 81 -12.10 -6.48 -3.11
N SER A 82 -13.33 -6.08 -2.88
CA SER A 82 -14.39 -6.02 -3.88
C SER A 82 -14.40 -4.76 -4.75
N MET A 83 -13.54 -3.77 -4.44
CA MET A 83 -13.49 -2.51 -5.16
C MET A 83 -12.89 -2.65 -6.57
N ASN A 84 -13.41 -1.87 -7.51
CA ASN A 84 -12.71 -1.63 -8.78
C ASN A 84 -11.68 -0.48 -8.64
N GLU A 85 -10.82 -0.30 -9.64
CA GLU A 85 -9.77 0.72 -9.64
C GLU A 85 -10.27 2.15 -9.37
N ARG A 86 -11.45 2.52 -9.86
CA ARG A 86 -12.03 3.86 -9.65
C ARG A 86 -12.42 4.07 -8.19
N GLN A 87 -12.95 3.02 -7.55
CA GLN A 87 -13.36 3.05 -6.15
C GLN A 87 -12.15 3.05 -5.22
N PHE A 88 -11.10 2.29 -5.55
CA PHE A 88 -9.88 2.22 -4.74
C PHE A 88 -8.96 3.45 -4.92
N HIS A 89 -9.01 4.13 -6.06
CA HIS A 89 -8.13 5.27 -6.37
C HIS A 89 -8.05 6.34 -5.26
N PRO A 90 -9.15 6.76 -4.58
CA PRO A 90 -9.05 7.72 -3.47
C PRO A 90 -8.26 7.19 -2.27
N LEU A 91 -8.24 5.88 -2.06
CA LEU A 91 -7.56 5.23 -0.92
C LEU A 91 -6.05 5.08 -1.16
N ARG A 92 -5.56 5.18 -2.39
CA ARG A 92 -4.13 5.07 -2.71
C ARG A 92 -3.25 6.12 -2.02
N LYS A 93 -3.81 7.26 -1.58
CA LYS A 93 -3.11 8.26 -0.77
C LYS A 93 -3.00 7.87 0.71
N GLU A 94 -3.87 6.97 1.18
CA GLU A 94 -3.95 6.54 2.58
C GLU A 94 -3.26 5.19 2.80
N ILE A 95 -3.29 4.31 1.78
CA ILE A 95 -2.67 2.99 1.79
C ILE A 95 -1.52 3.00 0.81
N GLN A 96 -0.29 2.99 1.31
CA GLN A 96 0.92 3.05 0.51
C GLN A 96 1.87 1.91 0.85
N MET A 97 2.74 1.55 -0.08
CA MET A 97 3.72 0.49 0.06
C MET A 97 5.11 0.98 -0.34
N VAL A 98 6.10 0.65 0.47
CA VAL A 98 7.51 0.77 0.09
C VAL A 98 7.97 -0.60 -0.36
N PHE A 99 8.42 -0.70 -1.61
CA PHE A 99 8.90 -1.96 -2.17
C PHE A 99 10.29 -2.31 -1.65
N GLN A 100 10.60 -3.62 -1.61
CA GLN A 100 11.89 -4.14 -1.13
C GLN A 100 13.06 -3.63 -1.99
N ASP A 101 12.86 -3.45 -3.29
CA ASP A 101 13.81 -2.78 -4.20
C ASP A 101 13.25 -1.42 -4.61
N PRO A 102 13.65 -0.33 -3.92
CA PRO A 102 13.18 1.01 -4.25
C PRO A 102 13.72 1.53 -5.58
N TYR A 103 14.88 1.03 -6.04
CA TYR A 103 15.49 1.51 -7.29
C TYR A 103 14.68 1.09 -8.51
N SER A 104 14.14 -0.11 -8.53
CA SER A 104 13.28 -0.59 -9.63
C SER A 104 11.92 0.12 -9.68
N SER A 105 11.51 0.76 -8.59
CA SER A 105 10.23 1.46 -8.48
C SER A 105 10.25 2.85 -9.12
N LEU A 106 11.42 3.43 -9.33
CA LEU A 106 11.57 4.77 -9.88
C LEU A 106 11.97 4.71 -11.36
N ASN A 107 11.35 5.54 -12.18
CA ASN A 107 11.74 5.67 -13.59
C ASN A 107 13.09 6.40 -13.68
N PRO A 108 14.20 5.73 -14.07
CA PRO A 108 15.54 6.34 -14.09
C PRO A 108 15.70 7.43 -15.15
N ARG A 109 14.75 7.56 -16.07
CA ARG A 109 14.74 8.61 -17.11
C ARG A 109 14.09 9.90 -16.63
N LYS A 110 13.53 9.93 -15.41
CA LYS A 110 12.87 11.10 -14.84
C LYS A 110 13.71 11.72 -13.73
N LYS A 111 13.69 13.03 -13.65
CA LYS A 111 14.31 13.77 -12.53
C LYS A 111 13.54 13.52 -11.25
N ILE A 112 14.22 13.62 -10.11
CA ILE A 112 13.63 13.42 -8.77
C ILE A 112 12.46 14.38 -8.55
N GLY A 113 12.62 15.66 -8.90
CA GLY A 113 11.54 16.64 -8.77
C GLY A 113 10.28 16.27 -9.55
N TRP A 114 10.43 15.68 -10.75
CA TRP A 114 9.28 15.20 -11.52
C TRP A 114 8.58 14.04 -10.80
N LEU A 115 9.35 13.08 -10.25
CA LEU A 115 8.81 11.94 -9.51
C LEU A 115 8.07 12.36 -8.25
N LEU A 116 8.58 13.36 -7.53
CA LEU A 116 7.94 13.92 -6.34
C LEU A 116 6.69 14.76 -6.67
N GLU A 117 6.68 15.42 -7.83
CA GLU A 117 5.53 16.24 -8.28
C GLU A 117 4.37 15.38 -8.78
N GLU A 118 4.63 14.19 -9.30
CA GLU A 118 3.63 13.33 -9.94
C GLU A 118 2.46 12.95 -8.98
N PRO A 119 2.69 12.48 -7.76
CA PRO A 119 1.62 12.20 -6.79
C PRO A 119 0.79 13.45 -6.47
N LEU A 120 1.41 14.62 -6.39
CA LEU A 120 0.71 15.88 -6.14
C LEU A 120 -0.23 16.23 -7.30
N LYS A 121 0.19 16.00 -8.55
CA LYS A 121 -0.67 16.19 -9.74
C LYS A 121 -1.88 15.26 -9.74
N ILE A 122 -1.67 14.02 -9.34
CA ILE A 122 -2.71 12.99 -9.36
C ILE A 122 -3.74 13.23 -8.24
N HIS A 123 -3.27 13.46 -7.02
CA HIS A 123 -4.13 13.50 -5.83
C HIS A 123 -4.55 14.90 -5.38
N ARG A 124 -3.84 15.97 -5.86
CA ARG A 124 -4.13 17.37 -5.52
C ARG A 124 -4.34 18.22 -6.76
N LYS A 125 -5.34 17.87 -7.56
CA LYS A 125 -5.64 18.50 -8.88
C LYS A 125 -5.80 20.01 -8.83
N ASN A 126 -6.23 20.57 -7.71
CA ASN A 126 -6.44 22.01 -7.54
C ASN A 126 -5.17 22.78 -7.11
N MET A 127 -4.06 22.08 -6.82
CA MET A 127 -2.80 22.70 -6.41
C MET A 127 -2.14 23.35 -7.63
N LYS A 128 -1.77 24.63 -7.51
CA LYS A 128 -1.08 25.37 -8.56
C LYS A 128 0.33 24.82 -8.79
N LYS A 129 0.90 25.09 -9.96
CA LYS A 129 2.24 24.61 -10.31
C LYS A 129 3.32 25.10 -9.36
N GLU A 130 3.24 26.38 -8.97
CA GLU A 130 4.18 27.03 -8.05
C GLU A 130 4.11 26.40 -6.65
N GLU A 131 2.90 26.09 -6.17
CA GLU A 131 2.70 25.43 -4.87
C GLU A 131 3.25 24.00 -4.88
N ARG A 132 3.06 23.25 -5.98
CA ARG A 132 3.64 21.91 -6.11
C ARG A 132 5.16 21.95 -6.09
N LYS A 133 5.76 22.93 -6.80
CA LYS A 133 7.21 23.10 -6.85
C LYS A 133 7.76 23.42 -5.44
N ALA A 134 7.13 24.35 -4.74
CA ALA A 134 7.51 24.69 -3.36
C ALA A 134 7.41 23.48 -2.42
N LYS A 135 6.37 22.64 -2.58
CA LYS A 135 6.21 21.42 -1.78
C LYS A 135 7.27 20.35 -2.10
N VAL A 136 7.69 20.23 -3.35
CA VAL A 136 8.79 19.34 -3.76
C VAL A 136 10.11 19.82 -3.13
N GLU A 137 10.40 21.13 -3.17
CA GLU A 137 11.60 21.69 -2.55
C GLU A 137 11.61 21.51 -1.02
N GLU A 138 10.45 21.64 -0.36
CA GLU A 138 10.27 21.37 1.07
C GLU A 138 10.61 19.91 1.41
N ILE A 139 10.05 18.97 0.66
CA ILE A 139 10.29 17.52 0.87
C ILE A 139 11.79 17.19 0.66
N LEU A 140 12.42 17.73 -0.38
CA LEU A 140 13.86 17.52 -0.60
C LEU A 140 14.68 17.98 0.60
N LYS A 141 14.39 19.16 1.15
CA LYS A 141 15.06 19.68 2.36
C LYS A 141 14.84 18.82 3.59
N GLU A 142 13.61 18.30 3.79
CA GLU A 142 13.29 17.39 4.90
C GLU A 142 14.13 16.12 4.90
N VAL A 143 14.49 15.60 3.71
CA VAL A 143 15.34 14.41 3.56
C VAL A 143 16.83 14.75 3.38
N GLY A 144 17.22 16.02 3.57
CA GLY A 144 18.62 16.46 3.49
C GLY A 144 19.18 16.58 2.06
N LEU A 145 18.31 16.67 1.05
CA LEU A 145 18.71 16.90 -0.34
C LEU A 145 18.61 18.38 -0.70
N ASP A 146 19.47 18.82 -1.63
CA ASP A 146 19.44 20.18 -2.15
C ASP A 146 18.24 20.39 -3.10
N ALA A 147 17.71 21.61 -3.14
CA ALA A 147 16.65 22.01 -4.06
C ALA A 147 17.07 21.92 -5.55
N GLU A 148 18.37 21.86 -5.85
CA GLU A 148 18.90 21.64 -7.21
C GLU A 148 18.49 20.27 -7.79
N TYR A 149 18.12 19.31 -6.95
CA TYR A 149 17.61 17.99 -7.38
C TYR A 149 16.14 18.02 -7.86
N ALA A 150 15.48 19.18 -7.80
CA ALA A 150 14.11 19.37 -8.23
C ALA A 150 13.90 19.34 -9.77
#